data_585bafd4f29ce930619d4c6fb2127382
#
_entry.id   585bafd4f29ce930619d4c6fb2127382
#
_cell.length_a   1.000
_cell.length_b   1.000
_cell.length_c   1.000
_cell.angle_alpha   90.00
_cell.angle_beta   90.00
_cell.angle_gamma   90.00
#
_symmetry.space_group_name_H-M   'P 1'
#
loop_
_entity.id
_entity.type
_entity.pdbx_description
1 polymer ?
#
loop_
_entity_poly.entity_id
_entity_poly.type
_entity_poly.pdbx_seq_one_letter_code
_entity_poly.pdbx_strand_id
1 'polypeptide(L)'
;MHASGTTISFQSREHALVLVAEDPFQKAAHDAVRQLGYEVDTAFDQVEAAKKIAYHVYPLILLGQGFDRGSKSILQHMNTLDMSIRRMNCLVVMGPRFKTGDPMAALHASANYVVGPDNLEQLPSFLAAALKDHKDFYRVYMDSMKIVGKA
;
A
#
# COMPACT_ATOMS: atom_id res chain seq x y z
N MET A 1 -2.74 -29.14 -10.87
CA MET A 1 -2.42 -28.88 -10.55
C MET A 1 -2.12 -28.80 -10.17
N HIS A 2 -2.02 -28.87 -9.90
CA HIS A 2 -1.60 -28.68 -9.34
C HIS A 2 -0.93 -28.64 -8.89
N ALA A 3 -0.65 -29.13 -9.01
CA ALA A 3 -0.04 -29.04 -8.42
C ALA A 3 0.54 -28.66 -8.27
N SER A 4 0.81 -28.85 -8.48
CA SER A 4 1.42 -28.29 -8.13
C SER A 4 1.33 -27.68 -7.67
N GLY A 5 0.94 -27.78 -8.10
CA GLY A 5 0.56 -26.63 -7.47
C GLY A 5 0.48 -26.68 -6.02
N THR A 6 0.54 -27.67 -5.60
CA THR A 6 0.47 -27.83 -4.17
C THR A 6 1.57 -27.11 -3.44
N THR A 7 2.71 -27.04 -4.04
CA THR A 7 3.78 -26.25 -3.49
C THR A 7 3.36 -24.81 -3.33
N ILE A 8 2.55 -24.37 -4.25
CA ILE A 8 2.01 -23.00 -4.21
C ILE A 8 1.16 -22.79 -2.99
N SER A 9 0.43 -23.81 -2.55
CA SER A 9 -0.47 -23.67 -1.43
C SER A 9 0.25 -23.41 -0.10
N PHE A 10 1.53 -23.75 -0.02
CA PHE A 10 2.30 -23.45 1.17
C PHE A 10 2.79 -22.02 1.23
N GLN A 11 2.79 -21.38 0.09
CA GLN A 11 3.18 -19.98 0.04
C GLN A 11 1.93 -19.18 0.19
N SER A 12 1.73 -18.61 1.36
CA SER A 12 0.64 -17.69 1.53
C SER A 12 0.84 -16.53 0.57
N ARG A 13 -0.22 -16.14 -0.09
CA ARG A 13 -0.20 -14.94 -0.89
C ARG A 13 0.09 -13.76 0.01
N GLU A 14 0.81 -12.81 -0.52
CA GLU A 14 0.99 -11.57 0.18
C GLU A 14 -0.36 -10.87 0.31
N HIS A 15 -0.54 -10.17 1.42
CA HIS A 15 -1.75 -9.43 1.71
C HIS A 15 -1.53 -7.96 1.47
N ALA A 16 -2.54 -7.29 0.95
CA ALA A 16 -2.57 -5.84 0.84
C ALA A 16 -3.71 -5.34 1.71
N LEU A 17 -3.46 -4.24 2.39
CA LEU A 17 -4.47 -3.63 3.26
C LEU A 17 -5.17 -2.52 2.48
N VAL A 18 -6.48 -2.66 2.30
CA VAL A 18 -7.28 -1.71 1.54
C VAL A 18 -8.22 -0.99 2.50
N LEU A 19 -7.92 0.28 2.75
CA LEU A 19 -8.64 1.13 3.69
C LEU A 19 -9.34 2.24 2.90
N VAL A 20 -10.31 1.84 2.08
CA VAL A 20 -11.03 2.75 1.20
C VAL A 20 -12.51 2.56 1.42
N ALA A 21 -13.18 3.64 1.84
CA ALA A 21 -14.59 3.58 2.25
C ALA A 21 -15.57 3.96 1.14
N GLU A 22 -15.14 4.67 0.12
CA GLU A 22 -16.03 5.29 -0.84
C GLU A 22 -15.80 4.79 -2.26
N ASP A 23 -16.90 4.57 -2.98
CA ASP A 23 -16.87 4.32 -4.40
C ASP A 23 -16.70 5.64 -5.16
N PRO A 24 -16.10 5.63 -6.33
CA PRO A 24 -15.63 4.45 -7.08
C PRO A 24 -14.29 3.89 -6.63
N PHE A 25 -13.63 4.55 -5.68
CA PHE A 25 -12.28 4.15 -5.26
C PHE A 25 -12.27 2.76 -4.61
N GLN A 26 -13.27 2.44 -3.81
CA GLN A 26 -13.31 1.17 -3.08
C GLN A 26 -13.31 -0.01 -4.04
N LYS A 27 -14.20 0.00 -5.00
CA LYS A 27 -14.29 -1.09 -5.96
C LYS A 27 -13.04 -1.18 -6.81
N ALA A 28 -12.55 -0.04 -7.29
CA ALA A 28 -11.34 -0.01 -8.10
C ALA A 28 -10.14 -0.55 -7.34
N ALA A 29 -10.02 -0.18 -6.06
CA ALA A 29 -8.92 -0.63 -5.22
C ALA A 29 -8.97 -2.14 -5.00
N HIS A 30 -10.12 -2.68 -4.65
CA HIS A 30 -10.28 -4.12 -4.44
C HIS A 30 -9.97 -4.91 -5.70
N ASP A 31 -10.51 -4.48 -6.83
CA ASP A 31 -10.30 -5.18 -8.10
C ASP A 31 -8.84 -5.14 -8.51
N ALA A 32 -8.20 -3.98 -8.38
CA ALA A 32 -6.81 -3.82 -8.78
C ALA A 32 -5.86 -4.66 -7.92
N VAL A 33 -6.09 -4.67 -6.62
CA VAL A 33 -5.27 -5.43 -5.68
C VAL A 33 -5.36 -6.91 -5.96
N ARG A 34 -6.58 -7.41 -6.21
CA ARG A 34 -6.78 -8.82 -6.57
C ARG A 34 -6.13 -9.16 -7.90
N GLN A 35 -6.24 -8.26 -8.86
CA GLN A 35 -5.63 -8.48 -10.17
C GLN A 35 -4.11 -8.59 -10.07
N LEU A 36 -3.51 -7.91 -9.13
CA LEU A 36 -2.06 -7.98 -8.88
C LEU A 36 -1.65 -9.21 -8.07
N GLY A 37 -2.60 -10.01 -7.64
CA GLY A 37 -2.31 -11.28 -6.97
C GLY A 37 -2.29 -11.20 -5.45
N TYR A 38 -2.71 -10.09 -4.86
CA TYR A 38 -2.75 -9.96 -3.41
C TYR A 38 -4.07 -10.47 -2.83
N GLU A 39 -4.00 -10.99 -1.62
CA GLU A 39 -5.18 -11.16 -0.79
C GLU A 39 -5.55 -9.80 -0.21
N VAL A 40 -6.85 -9.50 -0.19
CA VAL A 40 -7.32 -8.20 0.30
C VAL A 40 -7.69 -8.29 1.77
N ASP A 41 -7.02 -7.49 2.59
CA ASP A 41 -7.42 -7.29 3.97
C ASP A 41 -8.08 -5.93 4.08
N THR A 42 -9.08 -5.83 4.93
CA THR A 42 -9.78 -4.58 5.20
C THR A 42 -9.79 -4.33 6.71
N ALA A 43 -10.26 -3.16 7.11
CA ALA A 43 -10.45 -2.84 8.50
C ALA A 43 -11.76 -2.07 8.66
N PHE A 44 -12.44 -2.30 9.76
CA PHE A 44 -13.71 -1.67 10.04
C PHE A 44 -13.54 -0.17 10.31
N ASP A 45 -12.49 0.18 11.06
CA ASP A 45 -12.21 1.56 11.41
C ASP A 45 -10.70 1.78 11.55
N GLN A 46 -10.32 3.00 11.90
CA GLN A 46 -8.91 3.37 12.05
C GLN A 46 -8.21 2.60 13.16
N VAL A 47 -8.92 2.27 14.23
CA VAL A 47 -8.34 1.52 15.34
C VAL A 47 -7.98 0.11 14.91
N GLU A 48 -8.87 -0.57 14.22
CA GLU A 48 -8.60 -1.90 13.69
C GLU A 48 -7.48 -1.85 12.66
N ALA A 49 -7.48 -0.84 11.81
CA ALA A 49 -6.43 -0.67 10.81
C ALA A 49 -5.05 -0.53 11.45
N ALA A 50 -4.95 0.30 12.49
CA ALA A 50 -3.70 0.47 13.21
C ALA A 50 -3.21 -0.83 13.84
N LYS A 51 -4.12 -1.61 14.38
CA LYS A 51 -3.77 -2.93 14.96
C LYS A 51 -3.23 -3.87 13.88
N LYS A 52 -3.88 -3.91 12.73
CA LYS A 52 -3.42 -4.77 11.63
C LYS A 52 -2.04 -4.36 11.15
N ILE A 53 -1.80 -3.07 11.03
CA ILE A 53 -0.49 -2.57 10.63
C ILE A 53 0.58 -2.93 11.66
N ALA A 54 0.23 -2.91 12.93
CA ALA A 54 1.16 -3.25 14.01
C ALA A 54 1.56 -4.73 14.01
N TYR A 55 0.66 -5.61 13.59
CA TYR A 55 0.90 -7.06 13.70
C TYR A 55 1.23 -7.74 12.37
N HIS A 56 1.08 -7.05 11.26
CA HIS A 56 1.34 -7.62 9.94
C HIS A 56 2.16 -6.66 9.10
N VAL A 57 3.04 -7.20 8.28
CA VAL A 57 3.76 -6.41 7.31
C VAL A 57 2.98 -6.45 5.99
N TYR A 58 2.47 -5.30 5.59
CA TYR A 58 1.77 -5.19 4.32
C TYR A 58 2.68 -4.53 3.29
N PRO A 59 3.04 -5.24 2.23
CA PRO A 59 3.83 -4.60 1.17
C PRO A 59 3.08 -3.49 0.45
N LEU A 60 1.75 -3.54 0.48
CA LEU A 60 0.93 -2.54 -0.19
C LEU A 60 -0.22 -2.15 0.75
N ILE A 61 -0.37 -0.84 0.96
CA ILE A 61 -1.47 -0.27 1.72
C ILE A 61 -2.12 0.81 0.87
N LEU A 62 -3.42 0.66 0.60
CA LEU A 62 -4.20 1.68 -0.08
C LEU A 62 -5.07 2.39 0.94
N LEU A 63 -4.87 3.69 1.06
CA LEU A 63 -5.56 4.50 2.06
C LEU A 63 -6.40 5.56 1.38
N GLY A 64 -7.71 5.45 1.51
CA GLY A 64 -8.64 6.46 1.01
C GLY A 64 -8.79 7.59 2.02
N GLN A 65 -8.81 8.82 1.52
CA GLN A 65 -8.99 9.98 2.39
C GLN A 65 -10.32 9.93 3.13
N GLY A 66 -11.34 9.33 2.51
CA GLY A 66 -12.64 9.19 3.15
C GLY A 66 -12.64 8.24 4.33
N PHE A 67 -11.78 7.24 4.32
CA PHE A 67 -11.60 6.32 5.43
C PHE A 67 -10.85 6.98 6.58
N ASP A 68 -9.85 7.80 6.26
CA ASP A 68 -8.90 8.31 7.24
C ASP A 68 -9.33 9.67 7.78
N ARG A 69 -10.50 9.68 8.41
CA ARG A 69 -11.08 10.89 9.00
C ARG A 69 -10.99 10.85 10.50
N GLY A 70 -10.93 12.02 11.10
CA GLY A 70 -10.97 12.18 12.54
C GLY A 70 -9.58 12.22 13.16
N SER A 71 -9.55 12.05 14.47
CA SER A 71 -8.36 12.31 15.27
C SER A 71 -7.32 11.20 15.24
N LYS A 72 -7.69 9.99 14.80
CA LYS A 72 -6.79 8.85 14.81
C LYS A 72 -6.32 8.52 13.39
N SER A 73 -5.67 9.47 12.76
CA SER A 73 -5.24 9.36 11.38
C SER A 73 -4.26 8.20 11.16
N ILE A 74 -4.58 7.35 10.20
CA ILE A 74 -3.68 6.28 9.78
C ILE A 74 -2.44 6.86 9.14
N LEU A 75 -2.58 7.95 8.38
CA LEU A 75 -1.45 8.61 7.76
C LEU A 75 -0.46 9.09 8.82
N GLN A 76 -0.95 9.71 9.89
CA GLN A 76 -0.09 10.11 10.99
C GLN A 76 0.53 8.92 11.69
N HIS A 77 -0.24 7.84 11.87
CA HIS A 77 0.28 6.62 12.48
C HIS A 77 1.44 6.05 11.64
N MET A 78 1.28 6.02 10.32
CA MET A 78 2.33 5.55 9.43
C MET A 78 3.60 6.40 9.54
N ASN A 79 3.44 7.70 9.76
CA ASN A 79 4.57 8.60 9.90
C ASN A 79 5.33 8.41 11.22
N THR A 80 4.73 7.74 12.19
CA THR A 80 5.40 7.46 13.46
C THR A 80 6.11 6.12 13.48
N LEU A 81 5.92 5.31 12.46
CA LEU A 81 6.56 4.00 12.39
C LEU A 81 8.07 4.17 12.23
N ASP A 82 8.78 3.20 12.79
CA ASP A 82 10.21 3.08 12.58
C ASP A 82 10.49 3.04 11.08
N MET A 83 11.52 3.74 10.64
CA MET A 83 11.84 3.81 9.21
C MET A 83 12.11 2.42 8.62
N SER A 84 12.70 1.53 9.39
CA SER A 84 12.94 0.16 8.93
C SER A 84 11.64 -0.56 8.59
N ILE A 85 10.57 -0.27 9.33
CA ILE A 85 9.25 -0.87 9.11
C ILE A 85 8.52 -0.11 8.00
N ARG A 86 8.51 1.22 8.07
CA ARG A 86 7.78 2.05 7.10
C ARG A 86 8.27 1.80 5.67
N ARG A 87 9.56 1.57 5.50
CA ARG A 87 10.14 1.31 4.18
C ARG A 87 9.65 0.02 3.54
N MET A 88 9.12 -0.89 4.33
CA MET A 88 8.58 -2.14 3.80
C MET A 88 7.20 -1.97 3.18
N ASN A 89 6.55 -0.84 3.43
CA ASN A 89 5.19 -0.57 2.95
C ASN A 89 5.23 0.38 1.75
N CYS A 90 4.55 0.00 0.68
CA CYS A 90 4.19 0.94 -0.37
C CYS A 90 2.84 1.53 0.00
N LEU A 91 2.82 2.78 0.38
CA LEU A 91 1.60 3.48 0.80
C LEU A 91 1.07 4.32 -0.34
N VAL A 92 -0.16 4.02 -0.76
CA VAL A 92 -0.86 4.73 -1.82
C VAL A 92 -2.07 5.42 -1.21
N VAL A 93 -2.15 6.73 -1.37
CA VAL A 93 -3.28 7.51 -0.85
C VAL A 93 -4.21 7.87 -2.00
N MET A 94 -5.50 7.62 -1.83
CA MET A 94 -6.52 7.85 -2.84
C MET A 94 -7.51 8.91 -2.38
N GLY A 95 -7.83 9.83 -3.26
CA GLY A 95 -8.79 10.87 -2.94
C GLY A 95 -9.26 11.64 -4.15
N PRO A 96 -10.44 12.32 -4.06
CA PRO A 96 -11.06 12.95 -5.21
C PRO A 96 -10.33 14.17 -5.75
N ARG A 97 -9.46 14.77 -4.97
CA ARG A 97 -8.76 15.98 -5.37
C ARG A 97 -7.34 15.71 -5.86
N PHE A 98 -6.88 14.47 -5.80
CA PHE A 98 -5.56 14.14 -6.30
C PHE A 98 -5.53 14.04 -7.81
N LYS A 99 -4.40 14.42 -8.36
CA LYS A 99 -4.05 14.07 -9.72
C LYS A 99 -3.15 12.85 -9.62
N THR A 100 -3.56 11.77 -10.26
CA THR A 100 -2.85 10.49 -10.16
C THR A 100 -1.38 10.65 -10.55
N GLY A 101 -0.51 10.18 -9.67
CA GLY A 101 0.93 10.22 -9.90
C GLY A 101 1.59 11.55 -9.59
N ASP A 102 0.88 12.51 -9.03
CA ASP A 102 1.44 13.81 -8.68
C ASP A 102 2.50 13.64 -7.58
N PRO A 103 3.78 13.86 -7.88
CA PRO A 103 4.85 13.62 -6.90
C PRO A 103 4.84 14.61 -5.74
N MET A 104 4.38 15.83 -5.97
CA MET A 104 4.33 16.82 -4.88
C MET A 104 3.21 16.48 -3.91
N ALA A 105 2.07 16.02 -4.41
CA ALA A 105 0.99 15.57 -3.56
C ALA A 105 1.41 14.36 -2.73
N ALA A 106 2.13 13.43 -3.33
CA ALA A 106 2.66 12.27 -2.61
C ALA A 106 3.61 12.69 -1.51
N LEU A 107 4.49 13.64 -1.81
CA LEU A 107 5.43 14.16 -0.82
C LEU A 107 4.69 14.81 0.36
N HIS A 108 3.71 15.64 0.07
CA HIS A 108 2.91 16.29 1.12
C HIS A 108 2.15 15.28 1.98
N ALA A 109 1.67 14.21 1.37
CA ALA A 109 0.95 13.17 2.09
C ALA A 109 1.88 12.17 2.78
N SER A 110 3.18 12.29 2.57
CA SER A 110 4.17 11.30 3.04
C SER A 110 3.83 9.90 2.52
N ALA A 111 3.31 9.84 1.30
CA ALA A 111 2.92 8.60 0.64
C ALA A 111 3.90 8.28 -0.47
N ASN A 112 3.89 7.03 -0.91
CA ASN A 112 4.70 6.62 -2.05
C ASN A 112 4.05 7.02 -3.37
N TYR A 113 2.72 7.12 -3.39
CA TYR A 113 1.98 7.41 -4.60
C TYR A 113 0.60 7.96 -4.23
N VAL A 114 0.02 8.79 -5.10
CA VAL A 114 -1.35 9.27 -4.92
C VAL A 114 -2.19 8.94 -6.14
N VAL A 115 -3.47 8.71 -5.91
CA VAL A 115 -4.42 8.34 -6.97
C VAL A 115 -5.66 9.21 -6.86
N GLY A 116 -6.03 9.83 -7.98
CA GLY A 116 -7.27 10.59 -8.11
C GLY A 116 -8.33 9.80 -8.87
N PRO A 117 -9.44 10.46 -9.22
CA PRO A 117 -10.57 9.78 -9.86
C PRO A 117 -10.38 9.47 -11.34
N ASP A 118 -9.39 10.09 -11.97
CA ASP A 118 -9.21 9.93 -13.41
C ASP A 118 -8.52 8.62 -13.73
N ASN A 119 -9.02 7.91 -14.73
CA ASN A 119 -8.43 6.69 -15.25
C ASN A 119 -8.32 5.57 -14.20
N LEU A 120 -9.33 5.43 -13.35
CA LEU A 120 -9.34 4.39 -12.33
C LEU A 120 -9.30 2.98 -12.93
N GLU A 121 -9.76 2.81 -14.17
CA GLU A 121 -9.68 1.52 -14.86
C GLU A 121 -8.24 1.09 -15.09
N GLN A 122 -7.29 2.02 -15.04
CA GLN A 122 -5.87 1.74 -15.18
C GLN A 122 -5.16 1.58 -13.82
N LEU A 123 -5.92 1.55 -12.75
CA LEU A 123 -5.35 1.46 -11.40
C LEU A 123 -4.35 0.30 -11.24
N PRO A 124 -4.62 -0.91 -11.77
CA PRO A 124 -3.62 -1.97 -11.66
C PRO A 124 -2.25 -1.58 -12.22
N SER A 125 -2.22 -0.89 -13.35
CA SER A 125 -0.97 -0.42 -13.95
C SER A 125 -0.28 0.62 -13.08
N PHE A 126 -1.04 1.54 -12.51
CA PHE A 126 -0.49 2.57 -11.62
C PHE A 126 0.11 1.93 -10.37
N LEU A 127 -0.59 0.97 -9.78
CA LEU A 127 -0.10 0.29 -8.59
C LEU A 127 1.12 -0.57 -8.89
N ALA A 128 1.14 -1.22 -10.04
CA ALA A 128 2.31 -2.01 -10.45
C ALA A 128 3.55 -1.14 -10.58
N ALA A 129 3.40 0.04 -11.17
CA ALA A 129 4.50 0.99 -11.31
C ALA A 129 4.97 1.50 -9.95
N ALA A 130 4.03 1.85 -9.07
CA ALA A 130 4.36 2.34 -7.74
C ALA A 130 5.09 1.27 -6.92
N LEU A 131 4.62 0.02 -7.01
CA LEU A 131 5.26 -1.10 -6.31
C LEU A 131 6.65 -1.36 -6.84
N LYS A 132 6.84 -1.27 -8.15
CA LYS A 132 8.16 -1.47 -8.75
C LYS A 132 9.14 -0.39 -8.28
N ASP A 133 8.74 0.86 -8.32
CA ASP A 133 9.57 1.96 -7.88
C ASP A 133 9.93 1.81 -6.39
N HIS A 134 8.96 1.45 -5.59
CA HIS A 134 9.17 1.24 -4.16
C HIS A 134 10.14 0.09 -3.92
N LYS A 135 9.97 -1.00 -4.65
CA LYS A 135 10.83 -2.18 -4.52
C LYS A 135 12.26 -1.87 -4.92
N ASP A 136 12.44 -1.15 -6.02
CA ASP A 136 13.76 -0.77 -6.50
C ASP A 136 14.45 0.15 -5.49
N PHE A 137 13.73 1.12 -4.94
CA PHE A 137 14.27 2.01 -3.94
C PHE A 137 14.68 1.26 -2.67
N TYR A 138 13.83 0.35 -2.22
CA TYR A 138 14.12 -0.45 -1.02
C TYR A 138 15.35 -1.33 -1.21
N ARG A 139 15.50 -1.91 -2.41
CA ARG A 139 16.66 -2.72 -2.73
C ARG A 139 17.95 -1.90 -2.67
N VAL A 140 17.94 -0.70 -3.27
CA VAL A 140 19.09 0.20 -3.21
C VAL A 140 19.43 0.54 -1.77
N TYR A 141 18.44 0.82 -0.96
CA TYR A 141 18.64 1.10 0.46
C TYR A 141 19.31 -0.08 1.17
N MET A 142 18.80 -1.29 0.96
CA MET A 142 19.35 -2.49 1.61
C MET A 142 20.76 -2.76 1.15
N ASP A 143 21.05 -2.60 -0.13
CA ASP A 143 22.41 -2.79 -0.66
C ASP A 143 23.36 -1.77 -0.05
N SER A 144 22.94 -0.53 0.08
CA SER A 144 23.75 0.51 0.71
C SER A 144 24.04 0.20 2.18
N MET A 145 23.06 -0.32 2.90
CA MET A 145 23.22 -0.69 4.29
C MET A 145 24.20 -1.86 4.45
N LYS A 146 24.20 -2.79 3.51
CA LYS A 146 25.18 -3.89 3.51
C LYS A 146 26.59 -3.38 3.31
N ILE A 147 26.76 -2.44 2.41
CA ILE A 147 28.08 -1.84 2.13
C ILE A 147 28.66 -1.21 3.39
N VAL A 148 27.84 -0.55 4.20
CA VAL A 148 28.31 0.09 5.43
C VAL A 148 28.24 -0.85 6.64
N GLY A 149 27.91 -2.13 6.42
CA GLY A 149 27.92 -3.12 7.49
C GLY A 149 26.75 -3.04 8.46
N LYS A 150 25.61 -2.47 8.03
CA LYS A 150 24.46 -2.27 8.93
C LYS A 150 23.25 -3.09 8.54
N ALA A 151 23.34 -3.90 7.53
CA ALA A 151 22.21 -4.72 7.10
C ALA A 151 22.40 -6.17 7.47
#